data_5092ab6d81a3f4d31864e760ecc55c23
#
_entry.id   5092ab6d81a3f4d31864e760ecc55c23
#
_cell.length_a   1.000
_cell.length_b   1.000
_cell.length_c   1.000
_cell.angle_alpha   90.00
_cell.angle_beta   90.00
_cell.angle_gamma   90.00
#
_symmetry.space_group_name_H-M   'P 1'
#
loop_
_entity.id
_entity.type
_entity.pdbx_description
1 polymer ?
#
loop_
_entity_poly.entity_id
_entity_poly.type
_entity_poly.pdbx_seq_one_letter_code
_entity_poly.pdbx_strand_id
1 'polypeptide(L)'
;MKKIYKINNKKFKGIFISLNYTMKVTKEELSQTAVLASILSKSSKKYKNQSEIEKYLFKLYGANFDVNVQKIGDLYDLEFKIGFVNKKYLPNNIDVFEDCLKFLYEIIYNPNLVDNEFENGIVEREKMAILERVKQRKDNKIMYGILKTEELLCKDKVSGYYLFGDEKIIPSITNSDIYQRYLNVIN
;
A
#
# COMPACT_ATOMS: atom_id res chain seq x y z
N MET A 1 4.96 17.42 -7.94
CA MET A 1 4.83 17.46 -9.41
C MET A 1 4.38 16.10 -9.89
N LYS A 2 3.17 15.99 -10.47
CA LYS A 2 2.63 14.71 -10.98
C LYS A 2 3.32 14.40 -12.33
N LYS A 3 3.92 13.22 -12.45
CA LYS A 3 4.53 12.73 -13.70
C LYS A 3 3.86 11.43 -14.12
N ILE A 4 3.54 11.32 -15.41
CA ILE A 4 2.95 10.12 -16.00
C ILE A 4 3.99 9.50 -16.93
N TYR A 5 4.25 8.22 -16.74
CA TYR A 5 5.12 7.44 -17.60
C TYR A 5 4.31 6.35 -18.28
N LYS A 6 4.49 6.18 -19.58
CA LYS A 6 3.87 5.10 -20.35
C LYS A 6 4.96 4.25 -20.98
N ILE A 7 4.98 2.98 -20.63
CA ILE A 7 5.91 2.00 -21.20
C ILE A 7 5.12 1.02 -22.05
N ASN A 8 5.37 1.00 -23.36
CA ASN A 8 4.74 0.05 -24.27
C ASN A 8 5.65 -1.15 -24.49
N ASN A 9 5.14 -2.34 -24.20
CA ASN A 9 5.83 -3.59 -24.49
C ASN A 9 4.85 -4.62 -25.05
N LYS A 10 5.09 -5.06 -26.30
CA LYS A 10 4.24 -6.05 -26.98
C LYS A 10 4.44 -7.48 -26.48
N LYS A 11 5.43 -7.72 -25.63
CA LYS A 11 5.81 -9.05 -25.13
C LYS A 11 4.86 -9.57 -24.05
N PHE A 12 4.16 -8.69 -23.35
CA PHE A 12 3.29 -9.03 -22.23
C PHE A 12 1.81 -8.96 -22.60
N LYS A 13 1.04 -9.90 -22.07
CA LYS A 13 -0.43 -9.95 -22.24
C LYS A 13 -1.16 -9.09 -21.19
N GLY A 14 -0.50 -8.75 -20.09
CA GLY A 14 -1.03 -7.95 -19.01
C GLY A 14 -0.72 -6.47 -19.17
N ILE A 15 -1.56 -5.64 -18.57
CA ILE A 15 -1.36 -4.21 -18.37
C ILE A 15 -1.24 -4.00 -16.87
N PHE A 16 -0.30 -3.14 -16.46
CA PHE A 16 -0.14 -2.72 -15.07
C PHE A 16 -0.29 -1.21 -15.00
N ILE A 17 -1.04 -0.76 -14.00
CA ILE A 17 -1.15 0.64 -13.62
C ILE A 17 -0.62 0.73 -12.19
N SER A 18 0.36 1.61 -11.98
CA SER A 18 0.95 1.89 -10.67
C SER A 18 0.83 3.38 -10.38
N LEU A 19 0.33 3.71 -9.21
CA LEU A 19 0.29 5.06 -8.67
C LEU A 19 1.18 5.11 -7.44
N ASN A 20 2.16 6.01 -7.46
CA ASN A 20 3.21 6.08 -6.46
C ASN A 20 3.19 7.43 -5.74
N TYR A 21 3.17 7.39 -4.42
CA TYR A 21 3.32 8.55 -3.53
C TYR A 21 4.68 8.47 -2.85
N THR A 22 5.67 9.13 -3.47
CA THR A 22 7.05 9.10 -3.00
C THR A 22 7.32 10.32 -2.13
N MET A 23 7.84 10.11 -0.91
CA MET A 23 7.99 11.15 0.10
C MET A 23 9.21 10.93 0.99
N LYS A 24 9.69 12.02 1.61
CA LYS A 24 10.57 11.95 2.77
C LYS A 24 9.71 11.71 4.02
N VAL A 25 10.17 10.86 4.91
CA VAL A 25 9.42 10.48 6.12
C VAL A 25 10.33 10.41 7.33
N THR A 26 9.79 10.73 8.49
CA THR A 26 10.35 10.35 9.79
C THR A 26 10.07 8.86 10.06
N LYS A 27 10.62 8.33 11.13
CA LYS A 27 10.39 6.94 11.53
C LYS A 27 8.94 6.69 11.95
N GLU A 28 8.31 7.68 12.60
CA GLU A 28 6.90 7.68 12.95
C GLU A 28 6.02 7.66 11.70
N GLU A 29 6.25 8.59 10.79
CA GLU A 29 5.48 8.71 9.54
C GLU A 29 5.61 7.47 8.66
N LEU A 30 6.79 6.83 8.63
CA LEU A 30 6.99 5.55 7.95
C LEU A 30 6.12 4.46 8.58
N SER A 31 6.11 4.37 9.92
CA SER A 31 5.30 3.38 10.65
C SER A 31 3.80 3.61 10.42
N GLN A 32 3.34 4.87 10.47
CA GLN A 32 1.96 5.25 10.15
C GLN A 32 1.59 4.89 8.71
N THR A 33 2.50 5.15 7.75
CA THR A 33 2.23 4.84 6.33
C THR A 33 2.16 3.33 6.07
N ALA A 34 2.95 2.52 6.77
CA ALA A 34 2.88 1.07 6.66
C ALA A 34 1.53 0.52 7.16
N VAL A 35 1.01 1.05 8.28
CA VAL A 35 -0.32 0.71 8.79
C VAL A 35 -1.41 1.21 7.84
N LEU A 36 -1.31 2.46 7.35
CA LEU A 36 -2.25 3.04 6.38
C LEU A 36 -2.34 2.19 5.09
N ALA A 37 -1.20 1.77 4.54
CA ALA A 37 -1.15 0.90 3.36
C ALA A 37 -1.93 -0.41 3.57
N SER A 38 -1.77 -1.02 4.75
CA SER A 38 -2.50 -2.23 5.13
C SER A 38 -4.01 -1.99 5.20
N ILE A 39 -4.45 -0.89 5.80
CA ILE A 39 -5.87 -0.51 5.90
C ILE A 39 -6.48 -0.28 4.51
N LEU A 40 -5.83 0.53 3.65
CA LEU A 40 -6.32 0.87 2.32
C LEU A 40 -6.38 -0.35 1.38
N SER A 41 -5.59 -1.39 1.65
CA SER A 41 -5.65 -2.65 0.89
C SER A 41 -6.89 -3.49 1.21
N LYS A 42 -7.61 -3.22 2.30
CA LYS A 42 -8.67 -4.10 2.84
C LYS A 42 -10.09 -3.60 2.63
N SER A 43 -10.29 -2.28 2.49
CA SER A 43 -11.63 -1.71 2.34
C SER A 43 -11.63 -0.33 1.71
N SER A 44 -12.79 0.06 1.16
CA SER A 44 -13.12 1.42 0.74
C SER A 44 -14.56 1.75 1.12
N LYS A 45 -15.01 2.95 0.79
CA LYS A 45 -16.40 3.35 0.99
C LYS A 45 -17.36 2.40 0.26
N LYS A 46 -17.01 1.97 -0.94
CA LYS A 46 -17.81 1.05 -1.78
C LYS A 46 -17.59 -0.41 -1.43
N TYR A 47 -16.36 -0.79 -1.12
CA TYR A 47 -15.98 -2.18 -0.81
C TYR A 47 -15.63 -2.29 0.67
N LYS A 48 -16.59 -2.74 1.48
CA LYS A 48 -16.50 -2.70 2.95
C LYS A 48 -15.48 -3.66 3.54
N ASN A 49 -15.05 -4.67 2.79
CA ASN A 49 -14.10 -5.69 3.24
C ASN A 49 -13.34 -6.28 2.04
N GLN A 50 -12.27 -7.02 2.37
CA GLN A 50 -11.41 -7.66 1.39
C GLN A 50 -12.17 -8.61 0.46
N SER A 51 -13.16 -9.35 0.95
CA SER A 51 -13.95 -10.27 0.13
C SER A 51 -14.73 -9.53 -0.98
N GLU A 52 -15.22 -8.33 -0.72
CA GLU A 52 -15.89 -7.51 -1.73
C GLU A 52 -14.91 -6.99 -2.79
N ILE A 53 -13.70 -6.61 -2.37
CA ILE A 53 -12.61 -6.24 -3.28
C ILE A 53 -12.28 -7.43 -4.20
N GLU A 54 -12.03 -8.61 -3.63
CA GLU A 54 -11.70 -9.82 -4.37
C GLU A 54 -12.81 -10.24 -5.35
N LYS A 55 -14.07 -10.18 -4.92
CA LYS A 55 -15.22 -10.43 -5.80
C LYS A 55 -15.29 -9.46 -6.97
N TYR A 56 -14.96 -8.18 -6.74
CA TYR A 56 -14.94 -7.20 -7.82
C TYR A 56 -13.77 -7.44 -8.78
N LEU A 57 -12.58 -7.70 -8.27
CA LEU A 57 -11.41 -8.02 -9.09
C LEU A 57 -11.61 -9.31 -9.92
N PHE A 58 -12.32 -10.29 -9.37
CA PHE A 58 -12.72 -11.47 -10.12
C PHE A 58 -13.62 -11.13 -11.31
N LYS A 59 -14.58 -10.21 -11.16
CA LYS A 59 -15.42 -9.70 -12.27
C LYS A 59 -14.61 -8.97 -13.34
N LEU A 60 -13.44 -8.42 -12.99
CA LEU A 60 -12.49 -7.81 -13.91
C LEU A 60 -11.52 -8.85 -14.51
N TYR A 61 -12.02 -10.07 -14.73
CA TYR A 61 -11.27 -11.19 -15.31
C TYR A 61 -10.00 -11.55 -14.53
N GLY A 62 -10.09 -11.54 -13.21
CA GLY A 62 -8.98 -11.90 -12.34
C GLY A 62 -7.91 -10.82 -12.27
N ALA A 63 -8.30 -9.55 -12.32
CA ALA A 63 -7.38 -8.45 -12.04
C ALA A 63 -6.79 -8.63 -10.65
N ASN A 64 -5.52 -8.32 -10.49
CA ASN A 64 -4.82 -8.34 -9.20
C ASN A 64 -4.56 -6.91 -8.72
N PHE A 65 -4.74 -6.67 -7.43
CA PHE A 65 -4.55 -5.37 -6.80
C PHE A 65 -3.69 -5.52 -5.55
N ASP A 66 -2.73 -4.61 -5.41
CA ASP A 66 -1.85 -4.54 -4.25
C ASP A 66 -1.65 -3.10 -3.80
N VAL A 67 -1.51 -2.90 -2.49
CA VAL A 67 -1.00 -1.68 -1.88
C VAL A 67 0.29 -2.03 -1.16
N ASN A 68 1.38 -1.47 -1.63
CA ASN A 68 2.71 -1.80 -1.16
C ASN A 68 3.44 -0.56 -0.64
N VAL A 69 4.40 -0.79 0.22
CA VAL A 69 5.37 0.22 0.64
C VAL A 69 6.78 -0.23 0.24
N GLN A 70 7.61 0.70 -0.19
CA GLN A 70 9.00 0.41 -0.55
C GLN A 70 9.92 1.59 -0.22
N LYS A 71 11.22 1.31 -0.10
CA LYS A 71 12.26 2.33 0.04
C LYS A 71 12.95 2.56 -1.31
N ILE A 72 13.14 3.81 -1.70
CA ILE A 72 13.87 4.21 -2.91
C ILE A 72 14.96 5.18 -2.45
N GLY A 73 16.14 4.64 -2.09
CA GLY A 73 17.18 5.41 -1.41
C GLY A 73 16.67 5.95 -0.06
N ASP A 74 16.73 7.27 0.11
CA ASP A 74 16.24 7.98 1.31
C ASP A 74 14.78 8.47 1.16
N LEU A 75 14.03 7.90 0.22
CA LEU A 75 12.61 8.17 0.05
C LEU A 75 11.79 6.92 0.40
N TYR A 76 10.59 7.16 0.91
CA TYR A 76 9.59 6.13 1.15
C TYR A 76 8.46 6.29 0.14
N ASP A 77 7.99 5.18 -0.40
CA ASP A 77 7.01 5.17 -1.47
C ASP A 77 5.82 4.29 -1.09
N LEU A 78 4.62 4.84 -1.23
CA LEU A 78 3.36 4.13 -1.12
C LEU A 78 2.84 3.89 -2.54
N GLU A 79 2.84 2.63 -2.97
CA GLU A 79 2.41 2.19 -4.30
C GLU A 79 1.02 1.56 -4.24
N PHE A 80 0.13 2.03 -5.10
CA PHE A 80 -1.14 1.35 -5.45
C PHE A 80 -0.98 0.77 -6.84
N LYS A 81 -1.11 -0.53 -6.96
CA LYS A 81 -0.87 -1.24 -8.21
C LYS A 81 -2.04 -2.13 -8.57
N ILE A 82 -2.50 -2.04 -9.82
CA ILE A 82 -3.46 -2.98 -10.39
C ILE A 82 -2.90 -3.58 -11.68
N GLY A 83 -3.02 -4.90 -11.81
CA GLY A 83 -2.66 -5.64 -13.01
C GLY A 83 -3.89 -6.33 -13.60
N PHE A 84 -4.07 -6.28 -14.90
CA PHE A 84 -5.18 -6.89 -15.58
C PHE A 84 -4.81 -7.33 -17.01
N VAL A 85 -5.64 -8.15 -17.60
CA VAL A 85 -5.41 -8.70 -18.94
C VAL A 85 -5.77 -7.66 -20.01
N ASN A 86 -4.93 -7.53 -21.04
CA ASN A 86 -5.21 -6.66 -22.17
C ASN A 86 -6.44 -7.18 -22.95
N LYS A 87 -7.34 -6.28 -23.33
CA LYS A 87 -8.60 -6.60 -24.05
C LYS A 87 -8.44 -7.53 -25.25
N LYS A 88 -7.30 -7.51 -25.93
CA LYS A 88 -6.99 -8.41 -27.05
C LYS A 88 -7.02 -9.89 -26.69
N TYR A 89 -6.88 -10.21 -25.41
CA TYR A 89 -6.86 -11.57 -24.88
C TYR A 89 -8.10 -11.93 -24.07
N LEU A 90 -9.07 -10.99 -23.99
CA LEU A 90 -10.34 -11.20 -23.33
C LEU A 90 -11.45 -11.59 -24.34
N PRO A 91 -12.46 -12.34 -23.91
CA PRO A 91 -13.62 -12.68 -24.74
C PRO A 91 -14.27 -11.41 -25.30
N ASN A 92 -14.68 -11.45 -26.57
CA ASN A 92 -15.35 -10.32 -27.25
C ASN A 92 -14.63 -8.97 -27.17
N ASN A 93 -13.30 -8.98 -26.96
CA ASN A 93 -12.48 -7.76 -26.78
C ASN A 93 -13.00 -6.81 -25.69
N ILE A 94 -13.57 -7.36 -24.62
CA ILE A 94 -14.04 -6.58 -23.46
C ILE A 94 -12.89 -5.75 -22.92
N ASP A 95 -13.12 -4.44 -22.70
CA ASP A 95 -12.12 -3.52 -22.17
C ASP A 95 -12.42 -3.21 -20.70
N VAL A 96 -11.56 -3.69 -19.80
CA VAL A 96 -11.67 -3.47 -18.36
C VAL A 96 -10.77 -2.33 -17.85
N PHE A 97 -10.09 -1.61 -18.74
CA PHE A 97 -9.13 -0.56 -18.37
C PHE A 97 -9.78 0.55 -17.53
N GLU A 98 -10.92 1.05 -17.99
CA GLU A 98 -11.62 2.14 -17.31
C GLU A 98 -12.16 1.69 -15.93
N ASP A 99 -12.65 0.47 -15.84
CA ASP A 99 -13.14 -0.09 -14.57
C ASP A 99 -12.00 -0.31 -13.56
N CYS A 100 -10.81 -0.70 -14.03
CA CYS A 100 -9.62 -0.77 -13.20
C CYS A 100 -9.16 0.62 -12.70
N LEU A 101 -9.26 1.66 -13.53
CA LEU A 101 -8.98 3.04 -13.10
C LEU A 101 -10.00 3.53 -12.07
N LYS A 102 -11.30 3.29 -12.29
CA LYS A 102 -12.36 3.63 -11.33
C LYS A 102 -12.17 2.90 -10.00
N PHE A 103 -11.73 1.64 -10.06
CA PHE A 103 -11.41 0.87 -8.85
C PHE A 103 -10.24 1.49 -8.08
N LEU A 104 -9.13 1.84 -8.73
CA LEU A 104 -8.01 2.52 -8.07
C LEU A 104 -8.44 3.86 -7.46
N TYR A 105 -9.22 4.64 -8.20
CA TYR A 105 -9.75 5.90 -7.70
C TYR A 105 -10.59 5.70 -6.43
N GLU A 106 -11.47 4.70 -6.43
CA GLU A 106 -12.32 4.37 -5.28
C GLU A 106 -11.47 4.00 -4.04
N ILE A 107 -10.48 3.13 -4.20
CA ILE A 107 -9.62 2.71 -3.08
C ILE A 107 -8.82 3.88 -2.51
N ILE A 108 -8.30 4.76 -3.36
CA ILE A 108 -7.38 5.82 -2.96
C ILE A 108 -8.12 7.01 -2.36
N TYR A 109 -9.21 7.45 -3.02
CA TYR A 109 -9.87 8.71 -2.68
C TYR A 109 -11.18 8.56 -1.90
N ASN A 110 -11.70 7.34 -1.78
CA ASN A 110 -12.92 7.05 -1.03
C ASN A 110 -12.66 5.97 0.05
N PRO A 111 -11.81 6.26 1.06
CA PRO A 111 -11.56 5.30 2.13
C PRO A 111 -12.84 5.02 2.94
N ASN A 112 -12.89 3.87 3.61
CA ASN A 112 -13.99 3.52 4.49
C ASN A 112 -13.84 4.24 5.83
N LEU A 113 -14.49 5.41 5.94
CA LEU A 113 -14.46 6.24 7.13
C LEU A 113 -15.80 6.20 7.88
N VAL A 114 -15.73 6.33 9.20
CA VAL A 114 -16.85 6.55 10.13
C VAL A 114 -16.49 7.81 10.93
N ASP A 115 -17.35 8.81 10.92
CA ASP A 115 -17.16 10.10 11.61
C ASP A 115 -15.81 10.78 11.28
N ASN A 116 -15.40 10.73 10.01
CA ASN A 116 -14.11 11.24 9.49
C ASN A 116 -12.85 10.56 10.06
N GLU A 117 -12.98 9.35 10.55
CA GLU A 117 -11.85 8.50 10.96
C GLU A 117 -11.99 7.11 10.35
N PHE A 118 -10.90 6.34 10.32
CA PHE A 118 -11.00 4.93 9.96
C PHE A 118 -11.73 4.15 11.07
N GLU A 119 -12.39 3.05 10.71
CA GLU A 119 -13.04 2.19 11.71
C GLU A 119 -12.00 1.61 12.69
N ASN A 120 -12.19 1.85 14.00
CA ASN A 120 -11.24 1.44 15.03
C ASN A 120 -10.89 -0.07 14.98
N GLY A 121 -11.87 -0.91 14.72
CA GLY A 121 -11.65 -2.36 14.62
C GLY A 121 -10.70 -2.74 13.48
N ILE A 122 -10.77 -2.03 12.36
CA ILE A 122 -9.86 -2.22 11.21
C ILE A 122 -8.47 -1.71 11.58
N VAL A 123 -8.37 -0.51 12.15
CA VAL A 123 -7.08 0.09 12.53
C VAL A 123 -6.32 -0.81 13.49
N GLU A 124 -6.95 -1.25 14.59
CA GLU A 124 -6.29 -2.10 15.59
C GLU A 124 -5.87 -3.45 15.01
N ARG A 125 -6.70 -4.07 14.19
CA ARG A 125 -6.35 -5.33 13.53
C ARG A 125 -5.15 -5.17 12.60
N GLU A 126 -5.10 -4.13 11.78
CA GLU A 126 -4.00 -3.92 10.84
C GLU A 126 -2.71 -3.47 11.57
N LYS A 127 -2.81 -2.70 12.66
CA LYS A 127 -1.68 -2.42 13.57
C LYS A 127 -1.08 -3.70 14.11
N MET A 128 -1.92 -4.61 14.62
CA MET A 128 -1.48 -5.91 15.12
C MET A 128 -0.79 -6.74 14.04
N ALA A 129 -1.35 -6.80 12.84
CA ALA A 129 -0.77 -7.53 11.72
C ALA A 129 0.61 -6.97 11.31
N ILE A 130 0.73 -5.65 11.21
CA ILE A 130 2.02 -4.99 10.91
C ILE A 130 3.02 -5.20 12.04
N LEU A 131 2.60 -5.09 13.31
CA LEU A 131 3.47 -5.33 14.46
C LEU A 131 4.01 -6.76 14.48
N GLU A 132 3.18 -7.74 14.19
CA GLU A 132 3.58 -9.14 14.07
C GLU A 132 4.60 -9.32 12.93
N ARG A 133 4.35 -8.75 11.77
CA ARG A 133 5.29 -8.75 10.65
C ARG A 133 6.65 -8.14 11.00
N VAL A 134 6.64 -7.05 11.76
CA VAL A 134 7.87 -6.41 12.27
C VAL A 134 8.62 -7.33 13.23
N LYS A 135 7.93 -8.07 14.09
CA LYS A 135 8.54 -9.03 15.03
C LYS A 135 9.11 -10.24 14.31
N GLN A 136 8.41 -10.79 13.32
CA GLN A 136 8.82 -11.95 12.52
C GLN A 136 10.11 -11.72 11.73
N ARG A 137 10.53 -10.45 11.50
CA ARG A 137 11.85 -10.18 10.88
C ARG A 137 13.02 -10.83 11.60
N LYS A 138 12.88 -11.12 12.91
CA LYS A 138 13.89 -11.75 13.75
C LYS A 138 14.05 -13.28 13.49
N ASP A 139 13.08 -13.89 12.82
CA ASP A 139 13.07 -15.34 12.58
C ASP A 139 14.09 -15.73 11.51
N ASN A 140 14.27 -14.90 10.49
CA ASN A 140 15.34 -15.07 9.52
C ASN A 140 16.62 -14.34 10.01
N LYS A 141 17.53 -15.08 10.63
CA LYS A 141 18.74 -14.52 11.27
C LYS A 141 19.67 -13.80 10.30
N ILE A 142 19.79 -14.30 9.06
CA ILE A 142 20.65 -13.69 8.03
C ILE A 142 20.06 -12.35 7.61
N MET A 143 18.78 -12.33 7.24
CA MET A 143 18.10 -11.09 6.85
C MET A 143 18.05 -10.09 8.01
N TYR A 144 17.82 -10.57 9.24
CA TYR A 144 17.86 -9.70 10.42
C TYR A 144 19.23 -9.05 10.62
N GLY A 145 20.33 -9.81 10.41
CA GLY A 145 21.70 -9.28 10.46
C GLY A 145 21.92 -8.18 9.42
N ILE A 146 21.48 -8.39 8.17
CA ILE A 146 21.56 -7.39 7.10
C ILE A 146 20.78 -6.12 7.48
N LEU A 147 19.52 -6.26 7.92
CA LEU A 147 18.70 -5.13 8.34
C LEU A 147 19.30 -4.35 9.51
N LYS A 148 19.93 -5.04 10.47
CA LYS A 148 20.64 -4.40 11.58
C LYS A 148 21.88 -3.65 11.12
N THR A 149 22.60 -4.18 10.15
CA THR A 149 23.74 -3.48 9.54
C THR A 149 23.29 -2.22 8.82
N GLU A 150 22.21 -2.27 8.03
CA GLU A 150 21.61 -1.10 7.38
C GLU A 150 21.20 -0.04 8.42
N GLU A 151 20.54 -0.46 9.51
CA GLU A 151 20.12 0.44 10.60
C GLU A 151 21.31 1.17 11.25
N LEU A 152 22.44 0.48 11.43
CA LEU A 152 23.64 1.07 12.02
C LEU A 152 24.39 1.99 11.05
N LEU A 153 24.52 1.59 9.78
CA LEU A 153 25.24 2.36 8.77
C LEU A 153 24.47 3.60 8.28
N CYS A 154 23.15 3.47 8.19
CA CYS A 154 22.26 4.52 7.69
C CYS A 154 21.41 5.14 8.82
N LYS A 155 22.03 5.37 9.97
CA LYS A 155 21.38 5.94 11.15
C LYS A 155 20.67 7.26 10.79
N ASP A 156 19.46 7.40 11.30
CA ASP A 156 18.59 8.59 11.10
C ASP A 156 18.18 8.89 9.64
N LYS A 157 18.36 7.90 8.74
CA LYS A 157 17.91 7.99 7.33
C LYS A 157 16.83 6.96 7.05
N VAL A 158 15.98 7.25 6.08
CA VAL A 158 14.91 6.32 5.64
C VAL A 158 15.48 4.97 5.19
N SER A 159 16.65 5.00 4.53
CA SER A 159 17.37 3.78 4.13
C SER A 159 17.71 2.85 5.30
N GLY A 160 17.94 3.41 6.51
CA GLY A 160 18.21 2.65 7.73
C GLY A 160 16.96 2.20 8.50
N TYR A 161 15.78 2.73 8.18
CA TYR A 161 14.55 2.32 8.87
C TYR A 161 14.04 0.98 8.33
N TYR A 162 13.40 0.19 9.20
CA TYR A 162 12.73 -1.02 8.73
C TYR A 162 11.49 -0.67 7.91
N LEU A 163 11.30 -1.38 6.80
CA LEU A 163 10.29 -1.08 5.79
C LEU A 163 8.86 -0.96 6.33
N PHE A 164 8.51 -1.76 7.33
CA PHE A 164 7.15 -1.80 7.92
C PHE A 164 7.04 -1.04 9.24
N GLY A 165 8.03 -0.24 9.61
CA GLY A 165 7.99 0.60 10.80
C GLY A 165 8.73 0.02 12.00
N ASP A 166 8.52 0.65 13.13
CA ASP A 166 9.22 0.36 14.38
C ASP A 166 8.30 -0.34 15.40
N GLU A 167 8.80 -1.40 16.01
CA GLU A 167 8.10 -2.22 17.01
C GLU A 167 7.62 -1.42 18.23
N LYS A 168 8.31 -0.31 18.56
CA LYS A 168 7.96 0.53 19.71
C LYS A 168 6.98 1.64 19.33
N ILE A 169 6.98 2.08 18.07
CA ILE A 169 6.14 3.19 17.58
C ILE A 169 4.74 2.67 17.21
N ILE A 170 4.63 1.54 16.51
CA ILE A 170 3.35 1.03 16.01
C ILE A 170 2.26 0.94 17.10
N PRO A 171 2.53 0.47 18.33
CA PRO A 171 1.48 0.39 19.37
C PRO A 171 0.90 1.75 19.78
N SER A 172 1.68 2.83 19.72
CA SER A 172 1.24 4.17 20.12
C SER A 172 0.50 4.93 19.02
N ILE A 173 0.47 4.43 17.78
CA ILE A 173 -0.24 5.08 16.66
C ILE A 173 -1.75 5.08 16.95
N THR A 174 -2.36 6.26 16.90
CA THR A 174 -3.80 6.44 17.06
C THR A 174 -4.52 6.44 15.70
N ASN A 175 -5.84 6.30 15.71
CA ASN A 175 -6.67 6.41 14.51
C ASN A 175 -6.56 7.80 13.87
N SER A 176 -6.54 8.85 14.69
CA SER A 176 -6.33 10.23 14.24
C SER A 176 -4.99 10.40 13.51
N ASP A 177 -3.90 9.77 14.01
CA ASP A 177 -2.59 9.81 13.34
C ASP A 177 -2.67 9.18 11.94
N ILE A 178 -3.37 8.04 11.80
CA ILE A 178 -3.56 7.37 10.51
C ILE A 178 -4.38 8.22 9.55
N TYR A 179 -5.45 8.86 10.05
CA TYR A 179 -6.28 9.74 9.21
C TYR A 179 -5.50 10.98 8.77
N GLN A 180 -4.77 11.64 9.67
CA GLN A 180 -3.90 12.76 9.31
C GLN A 180 -2.81 12.34 8.31
N ARG A 181 -2.24 11.15 8.51
CA ARG A 181 -1.27 10.60 7.55
C ARG A 181 -1.89 10.37 6.17
N TYR A 182 -3.10 9.83 6.11
CA TYR A 182 -3.84 9.69 4.85
C TYR A 182 -4.01 11.04 4.15
N LEU A 183 -4.47 12.07 4.85
CA LEU A 183 -4.65 13.41 4.28
C LEU A 183 -3.33 13.99 3.75
N ASN A 184 -2.23 13.82 4.49
CA ASN A 184 -0.92 14.35 4.11
C ASN A 184 -0.29 13.63 2.90
N VAL A 185 -0.63 12.35 2.69
CA VAL A 185 -0.06 11.54 1.59
C VAL A 185 -0.88 11.69 0.31
N ILE A 186 -2.22 11.73 0.42
CA ILE A 186 -3.10 11.63 -0.75
C ILE A 186 -3.47 13.02 -1.32
N ASN A 187 -3.48 14.07 -0.52
CA ASN A 187 -3.73 15.45 -0.97
C ASN A 187 -2.43 16.15 -1.39
#